data_510ea8eefdf513a084bf7e67f2a97422
#
_entry.id   510ea8eefdf513a084bf7e67f2a97422
#
_cell.length_a   1.000
_cell.length_b   1.000
_cell.length_c   1.000
_cell.angle_alpha   90.00
_cell.angle_beta   90.00
_cell.angle_gamma   90.00
#
_symmetry.space_group_name_H-M   'P 1'
#
loop_
_entity.id
_entity.type
_entity.pdbx_description
1 polymer ?
#
loop_
_entity_poly.entity_id
_entity_poly.type
_entity_poly.pdbx_seq_one_letter_code
_entity_poly.pdbx_strand_id
1 'polypeptide(L)'
;MKNKLIIALTLITLIISSCSKEECEGCRASITGKVHAKNYNASFTQLLSEYYAPDEDVYIIYGDNNFYDDKITTDPNGVFEFKHLRKGNYTIFVYSKDTTFTIASCVEAKYLDAEIKDKEEVVELPDFEIIK
;
A
#
# COMPACT_ATOMS: atom_id res chain seq x y z
N MET A 1 1.07 19.44 -53.35
CA MET A 1 0.75 18.13 -52.79
C MET A 1 1.84 17.53 -51.91
N LYS A 2 3.11 17.66 -52.27
CA LYS A 2 4.24 17.13 -51.42
C LYS A 2 4.34 17.73 -50.02
N ASN A 3 4.05 19.04 -49.88
CA ASN A 3 4.14 19.71 -48.59
C ASN A 3 3.03 19.34 -47.60
N LYS A 4 1.85 18.94 -48.08
CA LYS A 4 0.74 18.47 -47.22
C LYS A 4 0.97 17.06 -46.67
N LEU A 5 1.68 16.24 -47.43
CA LEU A 5 2.03 14.88 -47.00
C LEU A 5 3.10 14.89 -45.91
N ILE A 6 4.05 15.81 -45.97
CA ILE A 6 5.13 15.98 -44.99
C ILE A 6 4.56 16.50 -43.67
N ILE A 7 3.60 17.44 -43.71
CA ILE A 7 2.93 17.96 -42.52
C ILE A 7 2.07 16.89 -41.83
N ALA A 8 1.41 16.02 -42.58
CA ALA A 8 0.64 14.92 -42.02
C ALA A 8 1.54 13.87 -41.37
N LEU A 9 2.72 13.61 -41.91
CA LEU A 9 3.68 12.64 -41.38
C LEU A 9 4.37 13.14 -40.09
N THR A 10 4.58 14.48 -39.97
CA THR A 10 5.15 15.08 -38.74
C THR A 10 4.13 15.18 -37.60
N LEU A 11 2.84 15.20 -37.89
CA LEU A 11 1.80 15.25 -36.85
C LEU A 11 1.53 13.89 -36.20
N ILE A 12 1.86 12.79 -36.89
CA ILE A 12 1.67 11.41 -36.39
C ILE A 12 2.76 11.00 -35.38
N THR A 13 3.92 11.65 -35.40
CA THR A 13 5.05 11.32 -34.51
C THR A 13 4.94 11.91 -33.08
N LEU A 14 3.90 12.71 -32.79
CA LEU A 14 3.75 13.34 -31.47
C LEU A 14 2.84 12.59 -30.46
N ILE A 15 2.32 11.43 -30.81
CA ILE A 15 1.33 10.73 -29.95
C ILE A 15 1.92 9.52 -29.23
N ILE A 16 3.22 9.34 -29.21
CA ILE A 16 3.85 8.37 -28.30
C ILE A 16 4.41 9.07 -27.09
N SER A 17 3.58 9.89 -26.41
CA SER A 17 3.75 10.17 -25.01
C SER A 17 3.40 8.89 -24.25
N SER A 18 4.28 7.93 -24.33
CA SER A 18 4.29 6.75 -23.49
C SER A 18 4.16 7.18 -22.03
N CYS A 19 3.07 6.80 -21.40
CA CYS A 19 2.94 6.75 -19.98
C CYS A 19 3.94 5.68 -19.50
N SER A 20 5.23 6.01 -19.47
CA SER A 20 6.25 5.16 -18.87
C SER A 20 6.04 5.25 -17.38
N LYS A 21 5.56 4.17 -16.79
CA LYS A 21 5.80 3.84 -15.39
C LYS A 21 7.34 3.79 -15.28
N GLU A 22 7.96 4.94 -14.97
CA GLU A 22 9.40 5.01 -14.81
C GLU A 22 9.76 4.09 -13.66
N GLU A 23 10.31 2.94 -13.99
CA GLU A 23 10.97 2.08 -13.01
C GLU A 23 12.06 2.92 -12.36
N CYS A 24 12.04 3.00 -11.04
CA CYS A 24 13.04 3.73 -10.30
C CYS A 24 14.34 2.93 -10.31
N GLU A 25 15.24 3.20 -11.29
CA GLU A 25 16.58 2.62 -11.29
C GLU A 25 17.30 2.98 -9.98
N GLY A 26 17.65 1.96 -9.19
CA GLY A 26 18.39 2.09 -7.95
C GLY A 26 17.58 2.51 -6.72
N CYS A 27 16.24 2.52 -6.78
CA CYS A 27 15.41 2.67 -5.59
C CYS A 27 15.50 1.42 -4.71
N ARG A 28 16.04 1.57 -3.52
CA ARG A 28 16.15 0.53 -2.50
C ARG A 28 15.35 0.85 -1.24
N ALA A 29 14.64 1.96 -1.25
CA ALA A 29 13.83 2.34 -0.11
C ALA A 29 12.70 1.34 0.10
N SER A 30 12.36 1.08 1.35
CA SER A 30 11.29 0.18 1.75
C SER A 30 10.51 0.74 2.94
N ILE A 31 9.28 0.27 3.06
CA ILE A 31 8.43 0.48 4.23
C ILE A 31 8.11 -0.88 4.81
N THR A 32 8.43 -1.07 6.07
CA THR A 32 8.22 -2.33 6.78
C THR A 32 7.42 -2.12 8.06
N GLY A 33 6.75 -3.15 8.52
CA GLY A 33 6.00 -3.15 9.77
C GLY A 33 5.47 -4.53 10.10
N LYS A 34 4.63 -4.62 11.12
CA LYS A 34 4.01 -5.87 11.58
C LYS A 34 2.53 -5.70 11.77
N VAL A 35 1.81 -6.81 11.66
CA VAL A 35 0.39 -6.89 11.96
C VAL A 35 0.18 -7.79 13.16
N HIS A 36 -0.31 -7.21 14.25
CA HIS A 36 -0.64 -7.90 15.49
C HIS A 36 -2.15 -8.11 15.58
N ALA A 37 -2.59 -9.36 15.62
CA ALA A 37 -4.00 -9.72 15.69
C ALA A 37 -4.43 -10.06 17.10
N LYS A 38 -5.58 -9.58 17.48
CA LYS A 38 -6.28 -9.88 18.74
C LYS A 38 -7.59 -10.60 18.44
N ASN A 39 -7.74 -11.83 18.94
CA ASN A 39 -8.99 -12.59 18.84
C ASN A 39 -9.81 -12.40 20.10
N TYR A 40 -11.05 -12.01 19.94
CA TYR A 40 -12.01 -11.91 21.03
C TYR A 40 -13.14 -12.94 20.87
N ASN A 41 -13.87 -13.16 21.95
CA ASN A 41 -15.13 -13.90 21.91
C ASN A 41 -16.17 -13.15 21.05
N ALA A 42 -17.30 -13.80 20.73
CA ALA A 42 -18.34 -13.22 19.86
C ALA A 42 -18.95 -11.89 20.35
N SER A 43 -18.87 -11.62 21.64
CA SER A 43 -19.36 -10.38 22.27
C SER A 43 -18.26 -9.32 22.47
N PHE A 44 -17.04 -9.57 22.03
CA PHE A 44 -15.85 -8.71 22.20
C PHE A 44 -15.53 -8.33 23.66
N THR A 45 -15.98 -9.15 24.61
CA THR A 45 -15.79 -8.89 26.05
C THR A 45 -14.57 -9.57 26.65
N GLN A 46 -14.04 -10.60 25.97
CA GLN A 46 -12.91 -11.39 26.45
C GLN A 46 -11.90 -11.63 25.33
N LEU A 47 -10.64 -11.26 25.58
CA LEU A 47 -9.51 -11.62 24.72
C LEU A 47 -9.21 -13.12 24.86
N LEU A 48 -9.27 -13.83 23.74
CA LEU A 48 -9.00 -15.28 23.69
C LEU A 48 -7.55 -15.58 23.33
N SER A 49 -6.98 -14.84 22.40
CA SER A 49 -5.59 -14.98 21.97
C SER A 49 -5.10 -13.72 21.25
N GLU A 50 -3.79 -13.54 21.23
CA GLU A 50 -3.12 -12.52 20.44
C GLU A 50 -1.84 -13.10 19.82
N TYR A 51 -1.53 -12.64 18.59
CA TYR A 51 -0.37 -13.13 17.85
C TYR A 51 -0.04 -12.18 16.69
N TYR A 52 1.20 -12.27 16.18
CA TYR A 52 1.55 -11.63 14.91
C TYR A 52 0.91 -12.43 13.76
N ALA A 53 0.08 -11.75 12.96
CA ALA A 53 -0.79 -12.41 12.00
C ALA A 53 -0.06 -12.77 10.70
N PRO A 54 0.12 -14.06 10.38
CA PRO A 54 0.60 -14.47 9.06
C PRO A 54 -0.50 -14.34 8.01
N ASP A 55 -0.09 -14.24 6.74
CA ASP A 55 -0.98 -14.20 5.57
C ASP A 55 -2.06 -13.09 5.64
N GLU A 56 -1.77 -11.99 6.33
CA GLU A 56 -2.66 -10.84 6.41
C GLU A 56 -2.41 -9.88 5.25
N ASP A 57 -3.48 -9.46 4.60
CA ASP A 57 -3.42 -8.52 3.49
C ASP A 57 -3.06 -7.10 3.99
N VAL A 58 -1.99 -6.54 3.46
CA VAL A 58 -1.53 -5.17 3.71
C VAL A 58 -1.52 -4.40 2.40
N TYR A 59 -2.13 -3.23 2.41
CA TYR A 59 -2.33 -2.38 1.24
C TYR A 59 -1.50 -1.12 1.33
N ILE A 60 -1.06 -0.59 0.18
CA ILE A 60 -0.34 0.67 0.08
C ILE A 60 -0.98 1.58 -0.96
N ILE A 61 -1.06 2.86 -0.62
CA ILE A 61 -1.50 3.96 -1.48
C ILE A 61 -0.30 4.86 -1.73
N TYR A 62 -0.05 5.20 -3.00
CA TYR A 62 1.04 6.10 -3.39
C TYR A 62 0.51 7.54 -3.48
N GLY A 63 1.11 8.44 -2.70
CA GLY A 63 0.73 9.84 -2.68
C GLY A 63 -0.74 10.04 -2.30
N ASP A 64 -1.47 10.80 -3.11
CA ASP A 64 -2.86 11.19 -2.87
C ASP A 64 -3.87 10.36 -3.69
N ASN A 65 -3.51 9.14 -4.11
CA ASN A 65 -4.42 8.27 -4.85
C ASN A 65 -5.64 7.89 -4.02
N ASN A 66 -6.79 7.71 -4.68
CA ASN A 66 -8.05 7.35 -4.01
C ASN A 66 -8.20 5.85 -3.75
N PHE A 67 -7.38 5.01 -4.40
CA PHE A 67 -7.39 3.56 -4.29
C PHE A 67 -5.99 3.05 -3.97
N TYR A 68 -5.90 1.84 -3.43
CA TYR A 68 -4.61 1.22 -3.21
C TYR A 68 -3.93 0.88 -4.55
N ASP A 69 -2.62 1.04 -4.58
CA ASP A 69 -1.79 0.83 -5.77
C ASP A 69 -1.17 -0.56 -5.78
N ASP A 70 -0.92 -1.13 -4.60
CA ASP A 70 -0.35 -2.46 -4.44
C ASP A 70 -0.82 -3.12 -3.13
N LYS A 71 -0.66 -4.44 -3.07
CA LYS A 71 -1.03 -5.28 -1.94
C LYS A 71 -0.01 -6.39 -1.76
N ILE A 72 0.38 -6.64 -0.52
CA ILE A 72 1.20 -7.80 -0.12
C ILE A 72 0.57 -8.50 1.07
N THR A 73 1.05 -9.70 1.38
CA THR A 73 0.67 -10.44 2.59
C THR A 73 1.82 -10.47 3.59
N THR A 74 1.49 -10.55 4.87
CA THR A 74 2.49 -10.72 5.92
C THR A 74 3.13 -12.12 5.86
N ASP A 75 4.38 -12.19 6.31
CA ASP A 75 5.12 -13.43 6.47
C ASP A 75 4.62 -14.25 7.70
N PRO A 76 5.15 -15.45 7.98
CA PRO A 76 4.78 -16.25 9.14
C PRO A 76 4.99 -15.57 10.51
N ASN A 77 5.79 -14.50 10.58
CA ASN A 77 6.02 -13.68 11.77
C ASN A 77 5.16 -12.41 11.81
N GLY A 78 4.22 -12.28 10.88
CA GLY A 78 3.35 -11.12 10.76
C GLY A 78 4.04 -9.88 10.21
N VAL A 79 5.21 -10.00 9.57
CA VAL A 79 5.98 -8.89 9.01
C VAL A 79 5.57 -8.66 7.56
N PHE A 80 5.44 -7.39 7.18
CA PHE A 80 5.29 -6.97 5.78
C PHE A 80 6.42 -6.03 5.39
N GLU A 81 6.76 -6.00 4.09
CA GLU A 81 7.75 -5.08 3.54
C GLU A 81 7.42 -4.74 2.09
N PHE A 82 7.12 -3.46 1.84
CA PHE A 82 7.03 -2.89 0.50
C PHE A 82 8.42 -2.40 0.06
N LYS A 83 8.94 -2.95 -1.03
CA LYS A 83 10.30 -2.69 -1.52
C LYS A 83 10.30 -1.81 -2.77
N HIS A 84 11.49 -1.30 -3.11
CA HIS A 84 11.73 -0.54 -4.34
C HIS A 84 10.86 0.71 -4.46
N LEU A 85 10.59 1.36 -3.33
CA LEU A 85 9.78 2.56 -3.27
C LEU A 85 10.58 3.80 -3.65
N ARG A 86 9.91 4.77 -4.24
CA ARG A 86 10.45 6.09 -4.56
C ARG A 86 10.33 7.02 -3.36
N LYS A 87 11.03 8.16 -3.42
CA LYS A 87 10.78 9.27 -2.50
C LYS A 87 9.33 9.75 -2.64
N GLY A 88 8.68 10.01 -1.54
CA GLY A 88 7.30 10.50 -1.52
C GLY A 88 6.52 10.05 -0.29
N ASN A 89 5.25 10.38 -0.30
CA ASN A 89 4.31 10.03 0.76
C ASN A 89 3.56 8.76 0.40
N TYR A 90 3.29 7.96 1.41
CA TYR A 90 2.58 6.69 1.30
C TYR A 90 1.61 6.54 2.45
N THR A 91 0.47 5.93 2.20
CA THR A 91 -0.46 5.49 3.23
C THR A 91 -0.58 3.97 3.18
N ILE A 92 -0.31 3.32 4.30
CA ILE A 92 -0.42 1.87 4.44
C ILE A 92 -1.65 1.56 5.27
N PHE A 93 -2.42 0.53 4.91
CA PHE A 93 -3.57 0.14 5.68
C PHE A 93 -3.82 -1.35 5.68
N VAL A 94 -4.51 -1.79 6.71
CA VAL A 94 -4.99 -3.15 6.91
C VAL A 94 -6.46 -3.12 7.32
N TYR A 95 -7.17 -4.21 7.12
CA TYR A 95 -8.55 -4.33 7.58
C TYR A 95 -8.63 -5.03 8.95
N SER A 96 -9.51 -4.53 9.78
CA SER A 96 -9.83 -5.06 11.11
C SER A 96 -11.34 -5.26 11.23
N LYS A 97 -11.81 -6.17 12.06
CA LYS A 97 -13.22 -6.21 12.41
C LYS A 97 -13.66 -4.93 13.11
N ASP A 98 -14.81 -4.41 12.74
CA ASP A 98 -15.50 -3.34 13.46
C ASP A 98 -16.18 -3.90 14.70
N THR A 99 -15.69 -3.54 15.87
CA THR A 99 -16.25 -3.98 17.18
C THR A 99 -17.43 -3.12 17.65
N THR A 100 -17.63 -1.98 17.00
CA THR A 100 -18.69 -1.03 17.36
C THR A 100 -19.97 -1.26 16.59
N PHE A 101 -19.95 -2.12 15.57
CA PHE A 101 -21.06 -2.42 14.67
C PHE A 101 -21.65 -1.18 13.99
N THR A 102 -20.82 -0.16 13.80
CA THR A 102 -21.22 1.12 13.17
C THR A 102 -21.09 1.09 11.65
N ILE A 103 -20.29 0.18 11.11
CA ILE A 103 -20.02 0.04 9.68
C ILE A 103 -20.79 -1.18 9.14
N ALA A 104 -21.56 -0.97 8.07
CA ALA A 104 -22.39 -2.02 7.47
C ALA A 104 -21.58 -3.23 6.98
N SER A 105 -20.31 -3.05 6.61
CA SER A 105 -19.40 -4.13 6.21
C SER A 105 -18.84 -4.93 7.38
N CYS A 106 -19.03 -4.48 8.63
CA CYS A 106 -18.41 -5.04 9.84
C CYS A 106 -16.88 -5.08 9.80
N VAL A 107 -16.26 -4.27 8.93
CA VAL A 107 -14.81 -4.18 8.74
C VAL A 107 -14.42 -2.72 8.64
N GLU A 108 -13.39 -2.32 9.38
CA GLU A 108 -12.78 -0.99 9.33
C GLU A 108 -11.34 -1.05 8.83
N ALA A 109 -10.90 -0.02 8.12
CA ALA A 109 -9.51 0.11 7.71
C ALA A 109 -8.71 0.88 8.78
N LYS A 110 -7.53 0.36 9.11
CA LYS A 110 -6.55 1.02 9.99
C LYS A 110 -5.43 1.57 9.12
N TYR A 111 -5.18 2.87 9.19
CA TYR A 111 -4.24 3.59 8.34
C TYR A 111 -3.00 4.03 9.11
N LEU A 112 -1.84 3.95 8.48
CA LEU A 112 -0.58 4.57 8.92
C LEU A 112 0.06 5.27 7.73
N ASP A 113 0.55 6.48 7.96
CA ASP A 113 1.26 7.26 6.95
C ASP A 113 2.77 7.07 7.07
N ALA A 114 3.45 7.08 5.93
CA ALA A 114 4.90 7.00 5.82
C ALA A 114 5.42 7.97 4.78
N GLU A 115 6.61 8.51 5.01
CA GLU A 115 7.32 9.35 4.05
C GLU A 115 8.71 8.77 3.80
N ILE A 116 9.06 8.59 2.53
CA ILE A 116 10.39 8.20 2.09
C ILE A 116 11.11 9.45 1.59
N LYS A 117 12.20 9.81 2.26
CA LYS A 117 13.02 11.01 1.97
C LYS A 117 14.28 10.68 1.19
N ASP A 118 14.76 9.44 1.28
CA ASP A 118 15.97 8.96 0.60
C ASP A 118 15.73 7.68 -0.20
N LYS A 119 16.52 7.46 -1.25
CA LYS A 119 16.42 6.30 -2.15
C LYS A 119 16.74 4.94 -1.50
N GLU A 120 17.44 4.96 -0.37
CA GLU A 120 17.89 3.77 0.36
C GLU A 120 17.30 3.71 1.77
N GLU A 121 16.33 4.57 2.07
CA GLU A 121 15.70 4.66 3.39
C GLU A 121 14.82 3.43 3.67
N VAL A 122 14.92 2.91 4.88
CA VAL A 122 14.00 1.91 5.42
C VAL A 122 13.14 2.59 6.47
N VAL A 123 11.85 2.73 6.19
CA VAL A 123 10.87 3.30 7.12
C VAL A 123 10.20 2.16 7.88
N GLU A 124 10.41 2.09 9.19
CA GLU A 124 9.75 1.13 10.07
C GLU A 124 8.51 1.76 10.69
N LEU A 125 7.35 1.17 10.44
CA LEU A 125 6.07 1.60 10.99
C LEU A 125 5.81 0.93 12.35
N PRO A 126 5.03 1.58 13.22
CA PRO A 126 4.48 0.91 14.40
C PRO A 126 3.59 -0.27 13.99
N ASP A 127 3.41 -1.22 14.90
CA ASP A 127 2.58 -2.39 14.64
C ASP A 127 1.13 -2.00 14.37
N PHE A 128 0.53 -2.58 13.33
CA PHE A 128 -0.91 -2.53 13.16
C PHE A 128 -1.58 -3.45 14.17
N GLU A 129 -2.56 -2.95 14.89
CA GLU A 129 -3.41 -3.79 15.75
C GLU A 129 -4.74 -4.04 15.05
N ILE A 130 -5.05 -5.30 14.78
CA ILE A 130 -6.31 -5.73 14.18
C ILE A 130 -7.07 -6.66 15.09
N ILE A 131 -8.39 -6.69 14.91
CA ILE A 131 -9.29 -7.62 15.59
C ILE A 131 -9.79 -8.65 14.58
N LYS A 132 -9.75 -9.90 14.97
CA LYS A 132 -10.17 -11.07 14.16
C LYS A 132 -11.47 -11.68 14.66
#